data_f8a88f5431d754d3094f7f932769d092
#
_entry.id   f8a88f5431d754d3094f7f932769d092
#
_cell.length_a   1.000
_cell.length_b   1.000
_cell.length_c   1.000
_cell.angle_alpha   90.00
_cell.angle_beta   90.00
_cell.angle_gamma   90.00
#
_symmetry.space_group_name_H-M   'P 1'
#
loop_
_entity.id
_entity.type
_entity.pdbx_description
1 polymer ?
#
loop_
_entity_poly.entity_id
_entity_poly.type
_entity_poly.pdbx_seq_one_letter_code
_entity_poly.pdbx_strand_id
1 'polypeptide(L)'
;MSTRPAKTRANSPVATPAKPRPLRKTRLPAAAPVPTEGDATRQPPTPASNPRPMSKPKPLPAPAPAPKAIRRKRAAPVPRAASGAAVLARGELDLSQTPLAQIHLAQLAPRTLIAPNFRAYELTQSDLASRRGISNGFDSEQHLRSAIHLARKVLQPVRDAFGAFTPNSVYRSQALERTLKNKPATWVSTSQHARGEACDIEIVGKPTLELAAWARDHLDDFDQIICECFDPRQGPNSGWVHISLKAPGQGSNRRQCLSYVPDASGRLVYVPGLQAMA
;
A
#
# COMPACT_ATOMS: atom_id res chain seq x y z
N MET A 1 -55.67 22.13 -59.63
CA MET A 1 -54.39 21.80 -58.93
C MET A 1 -54.26 22.81 -57.83
N SER A 2 -54.59 22.39 -56.62
CA SER A 2 -54.67 23.29 -55.45
C SER A 2 -53.55 22.87 -54.44
N THR A 3 -52.59 23.72 -54.24
CA THR A 3 -51.50 23.52 -53.28
C THR A 3 -51.91 24.12 -51.92
N ARG A 4 -51.90 23.26 -50.91
CA ARG A 4 -52.22 23.61 -49.51
C ARG A 4 -50.94 24.01 -48.77
N PRO A 5 -50.89 25.11 -48.00
CA PRO A 5 -49.72 25.50 -47.27
C PRO A 5 -49.55 24.72 -45.95
N ALA A 6 -48.29 24.46 -45.55
CA ALA A 6 -47.88 23.79 -44.31
C ALA A 6 -48.11 24.65 -43.08
N LYS A 7 -48.63 24.02 -42.00
CA LYS A 7 -48.81 24.63 -40.68
C LYS A 7 -47.48 24.73 -39.95
N THR A 8 -47.11 25.94 -39.58
CA THR A 8 -46.03 26.27 -38.66
C THR A 8 -46.36 25.79 -37.25
N ARG A 9 -45.46 25.07 -36.62
CA ARG A 9 -45.53 24.62 -35.25
C ARG A 9 -45.00 25.73 -34.30
N ALA A 10 -45.83 26.08 -33.32
CA ALA A 10 -45.55 27.09 -32.32
C ALA A 10 -44.45 26.67 -31.35
N ASN A 11 -43.51 27.58 -31.05
CA ASN A 11 -42.50 27.46 -30.05
C ASN A 11 -43.09 27.40 -28.62
N SER A 12 -42.72 26.36 -27.85
CA SER A 12 -42.94 26.29 -26.42
C SER A 12 -41.91 27.14 -25.66
N PRO A 13 -42.29 27.83 -24.57
CA PRO A 13 -41.35 28.68 -23.83
C PRO A 13 -40.33 27.85 -23.02
N VAL A 14 -39.06 28.28 -23.07
CA VAL A 14 -37.93 27.76 -22.27
C VAL A 14 -38.18 28.12 -20.80
N ALA A 15 -38.18 27.10 -19.93
CA ALA A 15 -38.28 27.28 -18.49
C ALA A 15 -36.99 27.84 -17.92
N THR A 16 -37.08 28.93 -17.17
CA THR A 16 -36.04 29.61 -16.44
C THR A 16 -35.61 28.75 -15.23
N PRO A 17 -34.28 28.52 -14.97
CA PRO A 17 -33.85 27.76 -13.80
C PRO A 17 -34.12 28.52 -12.49
N ALA A 18 -34.73 27.82 -11.53
CA ALA A 18 -35.03 28.33 -10.19
C ALA A 18 -33.76 28.57 -9.38
N LYS A 19 -33.71 29.71 -8.65
CA LYS A 19 -32.62 30.09 -7.73
C LYS A 19 -32.48 29.03 -6.62
N PRO A 20 -31.24 28.68 -6.21
CA PRO A 20 -31.03 27.75 -5.10
C PRO A 20 -31.50 28.38 -3.76
N ARG A 21 -32.20 27.58 -2.96
CA ARG A 21 -32.64 27.89 -1.60
C ARG A 21 -31.45 27.98 -0.65
N PRO A 22 -31.37 28.93 0.27
CA PRO A 22 -30.28 29.00 1.24
C PRO A 22 -30.36 27.84 2.24
N LEU A 23 -29.18 27.24 2.49
CA LEU A 23 -29.02 26.17 3.47
C LEU A 23 -29.33 26.66 4.89
N ARG A 24 -30.23 25.97 5.56
CA ARG A 24 -30.62 26.17 6.96
C ARG A 24 -29.42 25.84 7.86
N LYS A 25 -28.87 26.82 8.58
CA LYS A 25 -27.86 26.63 9.59
C LYS A 25 -28.40 25.74 10.71
N THR A 26 -27.96 24.51 10.81
CA THR A 26 -28.21 23.65 11.97
C THR A 26 -27.34 24.13 13.13
N ARG A 27 -28.00 24.49 14.22
CA ARG A 27 -27.41 24.91 15.49
C ARG A 27 -26.76 23.67 16.15
N LEU A 28 -25.48 23.77 16.51
CA LEU A 28 -24.80 22.78 17.33
C LEU A 28 -25.48 22.68 18.70
N PRO A 29 -25.64 21.47 19.28
CA PRO A 29 -26.12 21.33 20.65
C PRO A 29 -25.08 21.86 21.65
N ALA A 30 -25.58 22.55 22.67
CA ALA A 30 -24.76 23.09 23.75
C ALA A 30 -24.05 21.99 24.55
N ALA A 31 -22.83 22.30 24.99
CA ALA A 31 -22.02 21.47 25.86
C ALA A 31 -22.76 21.20 27.20
N ALA A 32 -22.72 19.96 27.66
CA ALA A 32 -23.20 19.54 28.97
C ALA A 32 -22.27 20.12 30.08
N PRO A 33 -22.81 20.45 31.27
CA PRO A 33 -22.06 21.06 32.35
C PRO A 33 -21.09 20.04 33.01
N VAL A 34 -19.91 20.54 33.36
CA VAL A 34 -18.89 19.87 34.16
C VAL A 34 -19.41 19.71 35.60
N PRO A 35 -19.28 18.53 36.24
CA PRO A 35 -19.57 18.40 37.67
C PRO A 35 -18.48 19.09 38.52
N THR A 36 -18.91 19.95 39.41
CA THR A 36 -18.11 20.59 40.46
C THR A 36 -17.69 19.57 41.53
N GLU A 37 -16.46 19.72 42.00
CA GLU A 37 -15.88 19.01 43.13
C GLU A 37 -16.73 19.19 44.40
N GLY A 38 -16.88 18.09 45.12
CA GLY A 38 -17.50 18.02 46.42
C GLY A 38 -16.78 17.03 47.31
N ASP A 39 -15.99 17.61 48.15
CA ASP A 39 -15.64 17.24 49.53
C ASP A 39 -14.99 15.88 49.86
N ALA A 40 -13.81 16.02 50.39
CA ALA A 40 -12.90 15.00 50.89
C ALA A 40 -13.28 14.59 52.31
N THR A 41 -13.40 13.29 52.56
CA THR A 41 -13.18 12.73 53.90
C THR A 41 -11.97 11.82 53.86
N ARG A 42 -10.86 12.32 54.42
CA ARG A 42 -9.60 11.62 54.61
C ARG A 42 -9.79 10.46 55.60
N GLN A 43 -9.39 9.28 55.22
CA GLN A 43 -8.91 8.23 56.13
C GLN A 43 -7.40 8.05 55.96
N PRO A 44 -6.64 7.86 57.06
CA PRO A 44 -5.20 7.75 57.00
C PRO A 44 -4.74 6.38 56.48
N PRO A 45 -3.59 6.31 55.79
CA PRO A 45 -3.07 5.06 55.22
C PRO A 45 -2.53 4.14 56.31
N THR A 46 -2.89 2.87 56.26
CA THR A 46 -2.27 1.77 57.00
C THR A 46 -0.82 1.58 56.56
N PRO A 47 0.11 1.24 57.47
CA PRO A 47 1.52 1.11 57.12
C PRO A 47 1.80 -0.08 56.23
N ALA A 48 2.60 0.17 55.23
CA ALA A 48 3.07 -0.80 54.26
C ALA A 48 3.88 -1.91 54.91
N SER A 49 3.51 -3.15 54.62
CA SER A 49 4.29 -4.35 54.93
C SER A 49 5.60 -4.36 54.12
N ASN A 50 6.71 -4.66 54.79
CA ASN A 50 8.06 -4.76 54.25
C ASN A 50 8.14 -5.58 52.95
N PRO A 51 8.87 -5.10 51.94
CA PRO A 51 9.14 -5.89 50.75
C PRO A 51 10.10 -7.05 51.06
N ARG A 52 9.70 -8.25 50.70
CA ARG A 52 10.53 -9.45 50.73
C ARG A 52 11.80 -9.21 49.88
N PRO A 53 13.00 -9.63 50.32
CA PRO A 53 14.21 -9.46 49.52
C PRO A 53 14.11 -10.24 48.23
N MET A 54 14.26 -9.53 47.11
CA MET A 54 14.36 -10.11 45.77
C MET A 54 15.63 -10.95 45.67
N SER A 55 15.47 -12.24 45.39
CA SER A 55 16.56 -13.13 45.04
C SER A 55 17.30 -12.61 43.82
N LYS A 56 18.64 -12.57 43.88
CA LYS A 56 19.49 -12.16 42.75
C LYS A 56 19.22 -12.99 41.52
N PRO A 57 19.11 -12.39 40.33
CA PRO A 57 18.93 -13.15 39.10
C PRO A 57 20.14 -14.05 38.86
N LYS A 58 19.86 -15.30 38.51
CA LYS A 58 20.86 -16.31 38.12
C LYS A 58 21.59 -15.81 36.87
N PRO A 59 22.93 -15.85 36.79
CA PRO A 59 23.66 -15.42 35.63
C PRO A 59 23.27 -16.27 34.42
N LEU A 60 23.03 -15.60 33.30
CA LEU A 60 22.75 -16.25 31.97
C LEU A 60 24.00 -17.06 31.59
N PRO A 61 23.81 -18.26 30.99
CA PRO A 61 24.90 -19.03 30.45
C PRO A 61 25.62 -18.26 29.35
N ALA A 62 26.94 -18.37 29.32
CA ALA A 62 27.78 -17.73 28.29
C ALA A 62 27.35 -18.15 26.88
N PRO A 63 27.41 -17.26 25.89
CA PRO A 63 27.06 -17.60 24.50
C PRO A 63 27.99 -18.67 23.98
N ALA A 64 27.43 -19.65 23.30
CA ALA A 64 28.18 -20.71 22.63
C ALA A 64 29.18 -20.14 21.62
N PRO A 65 30.38 -20.73 21.45
CA PRO A 65 31.38 -20.23 20.51
C PRO A 65 30.81 -20.25 19.08
N ALA A 66 31.01 -19.15 18.37
CA ALA A 66 30.58 -19.00 16.99
C ALA A 66 31.15 -20.13 16.11
N PRO A 67 30.37 -20.68 15.18
CA PRO A 67 30.85 -21.72 14.27
C PRO A 67 31.99 -21.14 13.40
N LYS A 68 33.11 -21.88 13.33
CA LYS A 68 34.27 -21.51 12.52
C LYS A 68 33.84 -21.24 11.09
N ALA A 69 34.13 -20.02 10.61
CA ALA A 69 33.87 -19.60 9.25
C ALA A 69 34.46 -20.59 8.24
N ILE A 70 33.59 -21.32 7.54
CA ILE A 70 33.99 -22.11 6.37
C ILE A 70 34.38 -21.09 5.29
N ARG A 71 35.65 -21.01 4.98
CA ARG A 71 36.22 -20.18 3.91
C ARG A 71 35.66 -20.65 2.55
N ARG A 72 34.47 -20.14 2.17
CA ARG A 72 33.93 -20.35 0.81
C ARG A 72 34.89 -19.68 -0.16
N LYS A 73 35.45 -20.49 -1.07
CA LYS A 73 36.23 -19.99 -2.22
C LYS A 73 35.39 -18.92 -2.92
N ARG A 74 35.95 -17.73 -3.08
CA ARG A 74 35.38 -16.63 -3.84
C ARG A 74 34.99 -17.16 -5.22
N ALA A 75 33.73 -17.29 -5.50
CA ALA A 75 33.25 -17.52 -6.86
C ALA A 75 33.69 -16.32 -7.72
N ALA A 76 34.18 -16.58 -8.91
CA ALA A 76 34.50 -15.55 -9.88
C ALA A 76 33.27 -14.66 -10.12
N PRO A 77 33.42 -13.35 -10.43
CA PRO A 77 32.32 -12.46 -10.72
C PRO A 77 31.53 -13.05 -11.90
N VAL A 78 30.29 -13.40 -11.64
CA VAL A 78 29.33 -13.79 -12.68
C VAL A 78 29.20 -12.58 -13.62
N PRO A 79 29.40 -12.73 -14.93
CA PRO A 79 29.21 -11.63 -15.86
C PRO A 79 27.79 -11.11 -15.71
N ARG A 80 27.65 -9.81 -15.60
CA ARG A 80 26.39 -9.05 -15.52
C ARG A 80 25.55 -9.45 -16.73
N ALA A 81 24.63 -10.40 -16.54
CA ALA A 81 23.68 -10.78 -17.56
C ALA A 81 22.85 -9.52 -17.89
N ALA A 82 22.88 -9.12 -19.15
CA ALA A 82 21.93 -8.20 -19.72
C ALA A 82 20.53 -8.63 -19.27
N SER A 83 19.64 -7.66 -18.99
CA SER A 83 18.27 -7.86 -18.59
C SER A 83 17.59 -8.89 -19.52
N GLY A 84 17.69 -10.17 -19.16
CA GLY A 84 17.08 -11.23 -19.93
C GLY A 84 15.58 -11.16 -19.73
N ALA A 85 14.83 -10.94 -20.81
CA ALA A 85 13.41 -11.20 -20.80
C ALA A 85 13.17 -12.61 -20.25
N ALA A 86 12.18 -12.76 -19.36
CA ALA A 86 11.87 -14.04 -18.76
C ALA A 86 11.61 -15.07 -19.86
N VAL A 87 12.41 -16.17 -19.88
CA VAL A 87 12.18 -17.26 -20.84
C VAL A 87 10.88 -17.95 -20.48
N LEU A 88 9.90 -17.84 -21.37
CA LEU A 88 8.61 -18.52 -21.19
C LEU A 88 8.78 -20.03 -21.35
N ALA A 89 8.23 -20.79 -20.41
CA ALA A 89 8.05 -22.23 -20.60
C ALA A 89 7.01 -22.44 -21.72
N ARG A 90 7.16 -23.55 -22.46
CA ARG A 90 6.23 -23.87 -23.58
C ARG A 90 4.78 -23.86 -23.07
N GLY A 91 3.94 -22.97 -23.61
CA GLY A 91 2.52 -22.83 -23.24
C GLY A 91 2.20 -21.77 -22.19
N GLU A 92 3.17 -21.01 -21.67
CA GLU A 92 2.90 -19.86 -20.80
C GLU A 92 2.40 -18.65 -21.63
N LEU A 93 1.30 -18.04 -21.17
CA LEU A 93 0.72 -16.86 -21.83
C LEU A 93 1.55 -15.61 -21.49
N ASP A 94 1.91 -14.85 -22.54
CA ASP A 94 2.56 -13.54 -22.41
C ASP A 94 1.59 -12.41 -22.73
N LEU A 95 1.20 -11.67 -21.70
CA LEU A 95 0.39 -10.46 -21.80
C LEU A 95 1.21 -9.18 -21.56
N SER A 96 2.55 -9.27 -21.42
CA SER A 96 3.40 -8.14 -21.02
C SER A 96 3.27 -6.91 -21.93
N GLN A 97 2.97 -7.11 -23.21
CA GLN A 97 2.77 -6.04 -24.20
C GLN A 97 1.30 -5.86 -24.61
N THR A 98 0.39 -6.68 -24.09
CA THR A 98 -1.03 -6.60 -24.44
C THR A 98 -1.65 -5.31 -23.88
N PRO A 99 -2.42 -4.53 -24.68
CA PRO A 99 -3.14 -3.37 -24.17
C PRO A 99 -4.04 -3.72 -22.99
N LEU A 100 -4.05 -2.90 -21.94
CA LEU A 100 -4.78 -3.17 -20.69
C LEU A 100 -6.27 -3.46 -20.93
N ALA A 101 -6.90 -2.75 -21.88
CA ALA A 101 -8.32 -2.94 -22.22
C ALA A 101 -8.65 -4.35 -22.75
N GLN A 102 -7.65 -5.05 -23.30
CA GLN A 102 -7.80 -6.40 -23.86
C GLN A 102 -7.45 -7.52 -22.86
N ILE A 103 -7.05 -7.15 -21.64
CA ILE A 103 -6.70 -8.14 -20.61
C ILE A 103 -7.94 -8.42 -19.77
N HIS A 104 -8.24 -9.71 -19.59
CA HIS A 104 -9.40 -10.21 -18.86
C HIS A 104 -9.01 -11.23 -17.79
N LEU A 105 -9.78 -11.28 -16.71
CA LEU A 105 -9.56 -12.22 -15.59
C LEU A 105 -9.51 -13.68 -16.07
N ALA A 106 -10.34 -14.03 -17.06
CA ALA A 106 -10.38 -15.39 -17.61
C ALA A 106 -9.08 -15.85 -18.28
N GLN A 107 -8.21 -14.90 -18.68
CA GLN A 107 -6.90 -15.20 -19.29
C GLN A 107 -5.80 -15.38 -18.26
N LEU A 108 -6.07 -15.05 -16.97
CA LEU A 108 -5.05 -14.92 -15.96
C LEU A 108 -4.78 -16.25 -15.26
N ALA A 109 -3.77 -16.97 -15.73
CA ALA A 109 -3.17 -18.05 -14.97
C ALA A 109 -2.05 -17.50 -14.05
N PRO A 110 -1.71 -18.16 -12.93
CA PRO A 110 -0.68 -17.67 -12.01
C PRO A 110 0.66 -17.35 -12.68
N ARG A 111 1.05 -18.12 -13.67
CA ARG A 111 2.33 -17.97 -14.40
C ARG A 111 2.27 -17.05 -15.61
N THR A 112 1.09 -16.50 -15.96
CA THR A 112 0.94 -15.53 -17.04
C THR A 112 1.90 -14.36 -16.83
N LEU A 113 2.70 -14.03 -17.84
CA LEU A 113 3.61 -12.90 -17.85
C LEU A 113 2.80 -11.61 -18.07
N ILE A 114 2.89 -10.65 -17.16
CA ILE A 114 2.08 -9.42 -17.19
C ILE A 114 2.91 -8.13 -17.36
N ALA A 115 4.20 -8.25 -17.13
CA ALA A 115 5.25 -7.29 -17.44
C ALA A 115 6.51 -8.08 -17.80
N PRO A 116 7.58 -7.49 -18.40
CA PRO A 116 8.74 -8.24 -18.87
C PRO A 116 9.37 -9.21 -17.86
N ASN A 117 9.31 -8.88 -16.56
CA ASN A 117 9.88 -9.70 -15.49
C ASN A 117 8.91 -10.01 -14.36
N PHE A 118 7.59 -9.78 -14.53
CA PHE A 118 6.59 -10.05 -13.51
C PHE A 118 5.49 -10.97 -14.01
N ARG A 119 5.07 -11.88 -13.14
CA ARG A 119 3.99 -12.84 -13.38
C ARG A 119 2.76 -12.49 -12.55
N ALA A 120 1.61 -12.95 -12.99
CA ALA A 120 0.32 -12.65 -12.37
C ALA A 120 0.27 -13.01 -10.87
N TYR A 121 0.86 -14.14 -10.45
CA TYR A 121 0.85 -14.55 -9.04
C TYR A 121 1.55 -13.54 -8.12
N GLU A 122 2.58 -12.82 -8.59
CA GLU A 122 3.31 -11.84 -7.80
C GLU A 122 2.44 -10.64 -7.40
N LEU A 123 1.34 -10.40 -8.15
CA LEU A 123 0.40 -9.32 -7.83
C LEU A 123 -0.61 -9.69 -6.73
N THR A 124 -0.81 -10.98 -6.47
CA THR A 124 -1.81 -11.46 -5.50
C THR A 124 -1.19 -12.27 -4.36
N GLN A 125 0.12 -12.46 -4.37
CA GLN A 125 0.82 -13.20 -3.33
C GLN A 125 0.68 -12.50 -1.97
N SER A 126 0.39 -13.29 -0.92
CA SER A 126 0.34 -12.83 0.46
C SER A 126 0.50 -13.99 1.42
N ASP A 127 1.55 -13.94 2.23
CA ASP A 127 1.80 -14.95 3.27
C ASP A 127 0.68 -14.99 4.32
N LEU A 128 0.12 -13.83 4.66
CA LEU A 128 -1.00 -13.78 5.61
C LEU A 128 -2.24 -14.44 5.01
N ALA A 129 -2.56 -14.16 3.76
CA ALA A 129 -3.70 -14.77 3.07
C ALA A 129 -3.53 -16.30 3.04
N SER A 130 -2.35 -16.78 2.65
CA SER A 130 -2.03 -18.22 2.61
C SER A 130 -2.17 -18.88 3.97
N ARG A 131 -1.59 -18.30 5.04
CA ARG A 131 -1.68 -18.85 6.41
C ARG A 131 -3.09 -18.85 6.99
N ARG A 132 -3.94 -17.93 6.56
CA ARG A 132 -5.32 -17.77 7.06
C ARG A 132 -6.38 -18.38 6.13
N GLY A 133 -5.98 -18.98 5.00
CA GLY A 133 -6.91 -19.53 4.01
C GLY A 133 -7.81 -18.46 3.37
N ILE A 134 -7.31 -17.23 3.23
CA ILE A 134 -8.05 -16.11 2.64
C ILE A 134 -7.78 -16.07 1.15
N SER A 135 -8.84 -16.05 0.33
CA SER A 135 -8.70 -15.80 -1.11
C SER A 135 -8.22 -14.36 -1.36
N ASN A 136 -7.13 -14.21 -2.10
CA ASN A 136 -6.58 -12.90 -2.49
C ASN A 136 -6.54 -12.72 -4.01
N GLY A 137 -7.44 -13.35 -4.75
CA GLY A 137 -7.62 -13.14 -6.19
C GLY A 137 -8.32 -11.81 -6.48
N PHE A 138 -8.11 -11.29 -7.69
CA PHE A 138 -8.81 -10.09 -8.14
C PHE A 138 -10.32 -10.31 -8.20
N ASP A 139 -11.08 -9.33 -7.75
CA ASP A 139 -12.54 -9.34 -7.74
C ASP A 139 -13.16 -8.58 -8.93
N SER A 140 -12.35 -7.88 -9.72
CA SER A 140 -12.80 -7.13 -10.89
C SER A 140 -11.71 -6.99 -11.96
N GLU A 141 -12.15 -6.87 -13.21
CA GLU A 141 -11.31 -6.56 -14.36
C GLU A 141 -10.53 -5.25 -14.16
N GLN A 142 -11.16 -4.28 -13.51
CA GLN A 142 -10.55 -2.98 -13.25
C GLN A 142 -9.37 -3.12 -12.29
N HIS A 143 -9.52 -3.85 -11.17
CA HIS A 143 -8.44 -4.05 -10.20
C HIS A 143 -7.28 -4.84 -10.80
N LEU A 144 -7.58 -5.85 -11.63
CA LEU A 144 -6.56 -6.56 -12.42
C LEU A 144 -5.78 -5.60 -13.31
N ARG A 145 -6.46 -4.80 -14.12
CA ARG A 145 -5.82 -3.86 -15.06
C ARG A 145 -5.02 -2.78 -14.34
N SER A 146 -5.51 -2.29 -13.20
CA SER A 146 -4.77 -1.37 -12.33
C SER A 146 -3.47 -1.99 -11.84
N ALA A 147 -3.51 -3.22 -11.34
CA ALA A 147 -2.33 -3.92 -10.83
C ALA A 147 -1.30 -4.23 -11.94
N ILE A 148 -1.76 -4.59 -13.15
CA ILE A 148 -0.87 -4.77 -14.30
C ILE A 148 -0.27 -3.42 -14.74
N HIS A 149 -1.04 -2.34 -14.73
CA HIS A 149 -0.53 -1.00 -15.02
C HIS A 149 0.58 -0.61 -14.04
N LEU A 150 0.33 -0.80 -12.74
CA LEU A 150 1.31 -0.59 -11.68
C LEU A 150 2.57 -1.45 -11.90
N ALA A 151 2.41 -2.74 -12.23
CA ALA A 151 3.54 -3.62 -12.48
C ALA A 151 4.41 -3.14 -13.64
N ARG A 152 3.81 -2.68 -14.72
CA ARG A 152 4.52 -2.19 -15.91
C ARG A 152 5.17 -0.83 -15.71
N LYS A 153 4.54 0.07 -14.92
CA LYS A 153 4.96 1.46 -14.77
C LYS A 153 5.75 1.75 -13.49
N VAL A 154 5.68 0.87 -12.49
CA VAL A 154 6.38 1.02 -11.21
C VAL A 154 7.31 -0.17 -10.95
N LEU A 155 6.78 -1.39 -10.87
CA LEU A 155 7.59 -2.55 -10.48
C LEU A 155 8.67 -2.87 -11.52
N GLN A 156 8.35 -2.80 -12.82
CA GLN A 156 9.30 -3.09 -13.88
C GLN A 156 10.47 -2.10 -13.92
N PRO A 157 10.26 -0.76 -13.91
CA PRO A 157 11.37 0.21 -13.79
C PRO A 157 12.24 0.00 -12.56
N VAL A 158 11.65 -0.31 -11.40
CA VAL A 158 12.41 -0.61 -10.18
C VAL A 158 13.27 -1.87 -10.37
N ARG A 159 12.71 -2.93 -10.99
CA ARG A 159 13.46 -4.16 -11.30
C ARG A 159 14.60 -3.93 -12.29
N ASP A 160 14.38 -3.09 -13.28
CA ASP A 160 15.41 -2.75 -14.28
C ASP A 160 16.58 -2.01 -13.63
N ALA A 161 16.31 -1.16 -12.65
CA ALA A 161 17.33 -0.39 -11.94
C ALA A 161 18.08 -1.19 -10.86
N PHE A 162 17.38 -2.03 -10.11
CA PHE A 162 17.91 -2.66 -8.89
C PHE A 162 18.11 -4.18 -9.01
N GLY A 163 17.65 -4.80 -10.09
CA GLY A 163 17.70 -6.25 -10.27
C GLY A 163 16.46 -6.96 -9.70
N ALA A 164 16.57 -8.29 -9.58
CA ALA A 164 15.44 -9.12 -9.18
C ALA A 164 15.03 -8.89 -7.72
N PHE A 165 13.74 -8.66 -7.50
CA PHE A 165 13.08 -8.62 -6.19
C PHE A 165 11.63 -9.14 -6.32
N THR A 166 11.00 -9.44 -5.21
CA THR A 166 9.57 -9.75 -5.15
C THR A 166 8.89 -8.66 -4.32
N PRO A 167 7.79 -8.05 -4.79
CA PRO A 167 7.07 -7.06 -3.99
C PRO A 167 6.48 -7.73 -2.75
N ASN A 168 6.52 -7.04 -1.60
CA ASN A 168 5.99 -7.55 -0.34
C ASN A 168 4.45 -7.65 -0.39
N SER A 169 3.82 -6.75 -1.14
CA SER A 169 2.37 -6.71 -1.32
C SER A 169 2.02 -5.87 -2.54
N VAL A 170 1.04 -6.32 -3.33
CA VAL A 170 0.45 -5.51 -4.41
C VAL A 170 -1.07 -5.45 -4.20
N TYR A 171 -1.83 -6.39 -4.72
CA TYR A 171 -3.28 -6.44 -4.52
C TYR A 171 -3.64 -7.06 -3.17
N ARG A 172 -4.60 -6.46 -2.48
CA ARG A 172 -5.20 -6.98 -1.25
C ARG A 172 -6.72 -7.04 -1.39
N SER A 173 -7.27 -8.24 -1.39
CA SER A 173 -8.73 -8.42 -1.42
C SER A 173 -9.39 -7.75 -0.20
N GLN A 174 -10.67 -7.41 -0.30
CA GLN A 174 -11.41 -6.83 0.82
C GLN A 174 -11.39 -7.72 2.08
N ALA A 175 -11.35 -9.05 1.90
CA ALA A 175 -11.24 -9.99 3.01
C ALA A 175 -9.86 -9.90 3.70
N LEU A 176 -8.79 -9.80 2.91
CA LEU A 176 -7.44 -9.64 3.43
C LEU A 176 -7.28 -8.28 4.14
N GLU A 177 -7.78 -7.19 3.56
CA GLU A 177 -7.76 -5.85 4.17
C GLU A 177 -8.50 -5.81 5.52
N ARG A 178 -9.68 -6.45 5.62
CA ARG A 178 -10.40 -6.59 6.89
C ARG A 178 -9.58 -7.33 7.94
N THR A 179 -8.94 -8.40 7.55
CA THR A 179 -8.09 -9.20 8.45
C THR A 179 -6.88 -8.41 8.94
N LEU A 180 -6.17 -7.73 8.04
CA LEU A 180 -5.01 -6.90 8.36
C LEU A 180 -5.35 -5.76 9.34
N LYS A 181 -6.51 -5.13 9.15
CA LYS A 181 -6.94 -3.95 9.92
C LYS A 181 -7.87 -4.29 11.08
N ASN A 182 -8.10 -5.58 11.34
CA ASN A 182 -9.03 -6.08 12.36
C ASN A 182 -10.41 -5.39 12.26
N LYS A 183 -11.02 -5.44 11.07
CA LYS A 183 -12.30 -4.78 10.77
C LYS A 183 -13.42 -5.80 10.58
N PRO A 184 -14.68 -5.41 10.89
CA PRO A 184 -15.85 -6.28 10.69
C PRO A 184 -16.10 -6.56 9.21
N ALA A 185 -16.89 -7.62 8.92
CA ALA A 185 -17.22 -8.04 7.56
C ALA A 185 -17.89 -6.95 6.71
N THR A 186 -18.63 -6.04 7.34
CA THR A 186 -19.33 -4.93 6.69
C THR A 186 -18.42 -3.76 6.29
N TRP A 187 -17.20 -3.71 6.84
CA TRP A 187 -16.27 -2.65 6.51
C TRP A 187 -15.67 -2.84 5.11
N VAL A 188 -15.60 -1.76 4.36
CA VAL A 188 -15.01 -1.73 3.01
C VAL A 188 -13.73 -0.90 3.03
N SER A 189 -12.63 -1.49 2.59
CA SER A 189 -11.35 -0.81 2.47
C SER A 189 -11.35 0.18 1.32
N THR A 190 -10.85 1.38 1.58
CA THR A 190 -10.55 2.41 0.56
C THR A 190 -9.06 2.44 0.19
N SER A 191 -8.28 1.47 0.65
CA SER A 191 -6.86 1.35 0.35
C SER A 191 -6.61 1.23 -1.15
N GLN A 192 -5.52 1.84 -1.63
CA GLN A 192 -5.09 1.69 -3.02
C GLN A 192 -4.68 0.25 -3.34
N HIS A 193 -4.17 -0.51 -2.37
CA HIS A 193 -3.95 -1.95 -2.54
C HIS A 193 -5.24 -2.72 -2.88
N ALA A 194 -6.37 -2.34 -2.28
CA ALA A 194 -7.66 -2.99 -2.57
C ALA A 194 -8.20 -2.69 -3.97
N ARG A 195 -7.59 -1.72 -4.67
CA ARG A 195 -7.90 -1.38 -6.07
C ARG A 195 -6.81 -1.83 -7.06
N GLY A 196 -5.74 -2.48 -6.56
CA GLY A 196 -4.58 -2.84 -7.38
C GLY A 196 -3.73 -1.63 -7.79
N GLU A 197 -3.83 -0.52 -7.09
CA GLU A 197 -3.16 0.74 -7.40
C GLU A 197 -1.94 1.03 -6.51
N ALA A 198 -1.49 0.07 -5.71
CA ALA A 198 -0.34 0.24 -4.84
C ALA A 198 0.50 -1.02 -4.70
N CYS A 199 1.78 -0.84 -4.39
CA CYS A 199 2.71 -1.89 -3.99
C CYS A 199 3.55 -1.46 -2.80
N ASP A 200 3.92 -2.44 -1.97
CA ASP A 200 4.90 -2.30 -0.90
C ASP A 200 6.16 -3.06 -1.32
N ILE A 201 7.32 -2.40 -1.27
CA ILE A 201 8.60 -2.96 -1.75
C ILE A 201 9.70 -2.78 -0.72
N GLU A 202 10.48 -3.85 -0.57
CA GLU A 202 11.80 -3.90 0.04
C GLU A 202 12.77 -4.55 -0.93
N ILE A 203 14.01 -4.05 -1.00
CA ILE A 203 15.04 -4.67 -1.84
C ILE A 203 16.28 -4.91 -0.98
N VAL A 204 16.67 -6.18 -0.85
CA VAL A 204 17.82 -6.57 -0.03
C VAL A 204 19.07 -5.82 -0.46
N GLY A 205 19.72 -5.17 0.50
CA GLY A 205 20.95 -4.38 0.26
C GLY A 205 20.71 -2.98 -0.32
N LYS A 206 19.44 -2.53 -0.37
CA LYS A 206 19.09 -1.15 -0.75
C LYS A 206 18.40 -0.45 0.42
N PRO A 207 18.96 0.67 0.91
CA PRO A 207 18.31 1.45 1.96
C PRO A 207 16.91 1.91 1.56
N THR A 208 15.93 1.74 2.46
CA THR A 208 14.52 2.06 2.19
C THR A 208 14.35 3.52 1.76
N LEU A 209 15.02 4.45 2.43
CA LEU A 209 14.96 5.87 2.06
C LEU A 209 15.58 6.16 0.68
N GLU A 210 16.69 5.46 0.34
CA GLU A 210 17.32 5.58 -0.98
C GLU A 210 16.40 5.06 -2.10
N LEU A 211 15.74 3.92 -1.86
CA LEU A 211 14.76 3.36 -2.78
C LEU A 211 13.57 4.31 -2.99
N ALA A 212 13.05 4.92 -1.92
CA ALA A 212 11.96 5.90 -2.00
C ALA A 212 12.39 7.16 -2.78
N ALA A 213 13.60 7.67 -2.54
CA ALA A 213 14.14 8.82 -3.25
C ALA A 213 14.35 8.49 -4.74
N TRP A 214 14.91 7.33 -5.05
CA TRP A 214 15.07 6.89 -6.43
C TRP A 214 13.71 6.80 -7.15
N ALA A 215 12.69 6.23 -6.52
CA ALA A 215 11.35 6.14 -7.11
C ALA A 215 10.75 7.52 -7.41
N ARG A 216 10.93 8.50 -6.50
CA ARG A 216 10.49 9.89 -6.72
C ARG A 216 11.15 10.52 -7.95
N ASP A 217 12.45 10.25 -8.14
CA ASP A 217 13.28 10.95 -9.12
C ASP A 217 13.25 10.28 -10.51
N HIS A 218 12.88 9.00 -10.60
CA HIS A 218 13.02 8.22 -11.83
C HIS A 218 11.72 7.60 -12.36
N LEU A 219 10.66 7.49 -11.55
CA LEU A 219 9.37 7.04 -12.07
C LEU A 219 8.71 8.16 -12.87
N ASP A 220 8.18 7.84 -14.05
CA ASP A 220 7.48 8.78 -14.93
C ASP A 220 6.32 9.46 -14.19
N ASP A 221 5.53 8.66 -13.44
CA ASP A 221 4.39 9.14 -12.66
C ASP A 221 4.13 8.24 -11.44
N PHE A 222 3.49 8.81 -10.42
CA PHE A 222 3.05 8.13 -9.20
C PHE A 222 1.99 8.96 -8.47
N ASP A 223 1.09 8.31 -7.74
CA ASP A 223 0.13 9.02 -6.88
C ASP A 223 0.75 9.37 -5.53
N GLN A 224 1.30 8.37 -4.83
CA GLN A 224 2.06 8.57 -3.58
C GLN A 224 3.30 7.68 -3.55
N ILE A 225 4.37 8.21 -2.98
CA ILE A 225 5.53 7.47 -2.50
C ILE A 225 5.62 7.72 -1.00
N ILE A 226 5.59 6.65 -0.21
CA ILE A 226 5.63 6.74 1.24
C ILE A 226 6.78 5.89 1.76
N CYS A 227 7.72 6.52 2.47
CA CYS A 227 8.74 5.81 3.26
C CYS A 227 8.09 5.39 4.58
N GLU A 228 7.74 4.10 4.71
CA GLU A 228 7.00 3.60 5.86
C GLU A 228 7.92 2.93 6.87
N CYS A 229 7.91 3.44 8.10
CA CYS A 229 8.61 2.86 9.25
C CYS A 229 10.13 2.67 9.07
N PHE A 230 10.78 3.52 8.27
CA PHE A 230 12.22 3.48 8.11
C PHE A 230 12.93 4.01 9.37
N ASP A 231 13.60 3.12 10.10
CA ASP A 231 14.41 3.43 11.28
C ASP A 231 15.88 3.04 11.03
N PRO A 232 16.77 3.99 10.78
CA PRO A 232 18.18 3.70 10.50
C PRO A 232 18.89 2.95 11.65
N ARG A 233 18.39 3.01 12.89
CA ARG A 233 18.91 2.26 14.03
C ARG A 233 18.65 0.76 13.92
N GLN A 234 17.62 0.37 13.18
CA GLN A 234 17.28 -1.04 12.89
C GLN A 234 17.96 -1.55 11.61
N GLY A 235 18.65 -0.67 10.91
CA GLY A 235 19.40 -1.00 9.68
C GLY A 235 18.85 -0.30 8.43
N PRO A 236 19.60 -0.34 7.34
CA PRO A 236 19.27 0.38 6.10
C PRO A 236 18.01 -0.15 5.41
N ASN A 237 17.64 -1.41 5.65
CA ASN A 237 16.48 -2.07 5.05
C ASN A 237 15.27 -2.13 5.99
N SER A 238 15.26 -1.36 7.09
CA SER A 238 14.09 -1.29 7.97
C SER A 238 12.93 -0.57 7.30
N GLY A 239 11.70 -0.97 7.62
CA GLY A 239 10.52 -0.44 6.96
C GLY A 239 10.39 -0.88 5.50
N TRP A 240 9.59 -0.18 4.73
CA TRP A 240 9.36 -0.45 3.29
C TRP A 240 8.97 0.82 2.54
N VAL A 241 8.97 0.74 1.23
CA VAL A 241 8.47 1.83 0.37
C VAL A 241 7.11 1.45 -0.18
N HIS A 242 6.09 2.22 0.18
CA HIS A 242 4.79 2.17 -0.46
C HIS A 242 4.81 3.06 -1.70
N ILE A 243 4.46 2.52 -2.86
CA ILE A 243 4.31 3.29 -4.10
C ILE A 243 2.93 3.04 -4.67
N SER A 244 2.20 4.10 -4.97
CA SER A 244 0.91 3.98 -5.62
C SER A 244 0.85 4.75 -6.93
N LEU A 245 0.04 4.23 -7.86
CA LEU A 245 -0.19 4.79 -9.19
C LEU A 245 -1.64 4.51 -9.59
N LYS A 246 -2.40 5.54 -9.90
CA LYS A 246 -3.75 5.39 -10.43
C LYS A 246 -3.71 4.88 -11.86
N ALA A 247 -4.58 3.93 -12.16
CA ALA A 247 -4.74 3.45 -13.52
C ALA A 247 -5.34 4.55 -14.42
N PRO A 248 -5.11 4.47 -15.75
CA PRO A 248 -5.70 5.40 -16.70
C PRO A 248 -7.22 5.50 -16.52
N GLY A 249 -7.75 6.71 -16.48
CA GLY A 249 -9.17 6.98 -16.25
C GLY A 249 -9.62 7.00 -14.79
N GLN A 250 -8.73 6.73 -13.81
CA GLN A 250 -9.04 6.73 -12.38
C GLN A 250 -8.70 8.07 -11.67
N GLY A 251 -8.57 9.14 -12.42
CA GLY A 251 -8.23 10.48 -11.94
C GLY A 251 -6.73 10.79 -12.02
N SER A 252 -6.36 12.00 -11.58
CA SER A 252 -4.97 12.47 -11.63
C SER A 252 -4.16 11.96 -10.45
N ASN A 253 -2.89 11.65 -10.69
CA ASN A 253 -1.91 11.33 -9.65
C ASN A 253 -1.49 12.59 -8.89
N ARG A 254 -1.32 12.48 -7.58
CA ARG A 254 -0.99 13.60 -6.68
C ARG A 254 0.49 13.94 -6.65
N ARG A 255 1.36 13.02 -7.05
CA ARG A 255 2.83 13.09 -6.95
C ARG A 255 3.31 13.43 -5.53
N GLN A 256 2.65 12.84 -4.54
CA GLN A 256 2.86 13.15 -3.13
C GLN A 256 3.93 12.24 -2.52
N CYS A 257 4.95 12.84 -1.89
CA CYS A 257 5.96 12.12 -1.12
C CYS A 257 5.68 12.30 0.37
N LEU A 258 5.63 11.20 1.11
CA LEU A 258 5.33 11.16 2.54
C LEU A 258 6.30 10.23 3.27
N SER A 259 6.33 10.35 4.60
CA SER A 259 6.87 9.34 5.50
C SER A 259 5.85 8.97 6.56
N TYR A 260 5.84 7.70 6.96
CA TYR A 260 4.99 7.20 8.04
C TYR A 260 5.86 6.92 9.25
N VAL A 261 5.88 7.87 10.18
CA VAL A 261 6.82 7.95 11.29
C VAL A 261 6.10 8.28 12.60
N PRO A 262 6.67 7.98 13.79
CA PRO A 262 6.07 8.35 15.05
C PRO A 262 6.10 9.86 15.27
N ASP A 263 5.01 10.40 15.80
CA ASP A 263 4.96 11.76 16.36
C ASP A 263 5.59 11.80 17.77
N ALA A 264 5.57 12.97 18.39
CA ALA A 264 6.13 13.17 19.76
C ALA A 264 5.48 12.28 20.84
N SER A 265 4.29 11.73 20.58
CA SER A 265 3.61 10.77 21.46
C SER A 265 3.93 9.30 21.14
N GLY A 266 4.74 9.05 20.12
CA GLY A 266 5.04 7.70 19.60
C GLY A 266 3.96 7.12 18.69
N ARG A 267 2.91 7.89 18.34
CA ARG A 267 1.88 7.45 17.42
C ARG A 267 2.35 7.65 15.98
N LEU A 268 2.21 6.61 15.15
CA LEU A 268 2.55 6.69 13.74
C LEU A 268 1.60 7.63 12.98
N VAL A 269 2.17 8.59 12.26
CA VAL A 269 1.48 9.61 11.47
C VAL A 269 2.14 9.80 10.11
N TYR A 270 1.37 10.23 9.13
CA TYR A 270 1.93 10.62 7.83
C TYR A 270 2.43 12.06 7.90
N VAL A 271 3.68 12.26 7.51
CA VAL A 271 4.30 13.59 7.41
C VAL A 271 4.78 13.84 5.98
N PRO A 272 4.77 15.10 5.51
CA PRO A 272 5.29 15.45 4.19
C PRO A 272 6.79 15.19 4.06
N GLY A 273 7.20 14.78 2.85
CA GLY A 273 8.60 14.51 2.51
C GLY A 273 9.05 13.08 2.84
N LEU A 274 10.23 12.72 2.31
CA LEU A 274 10.88 11.43 2.57
C LEU A 274 11.90 11.61 3.67
N GLN A 275 11.70 10.95 4.81
CA GLN A 275 12.57 11.05 5.98
C GLN A 275 12.59 9.75 6.78
N ALA A 276 13.64 9.56 7.56
CA ALA A 276 13.76 8.48 8.53
C ALA A 276 12.98 8.79 9.81
N MET A 277 12.74 7.75 10.60
CA MET A 277 12.34 7.91 12.01
C MET A 277 13.49 8.56 12.78
N ALA A 278 13.17 9.53 13.64
CA ALA A 278 14.13 10.25 14.48
C ALA A 278 14.64 9.42 15.66
#